data_c351125a124ad7aa0110f5e147145277
#
_entry.id   c351125a124ad7aa0110f5e147145277
#
_cell.length_a   1.000
_cell.length_b   1.000
_cell.length_c   1.000
_cell.angle_alpha   90.00
_cell.angle_beta   90.00
_cell.angle_gamma   90.00
#
_symmetry.space_group_name_H-M   'P 1'
#
loop_
_entity.id
_entity.type
_entity.pdbx_description
1 polymer ?
#
loop_
_entity_poly.entity_id
_entity_poly.type
_entity_poly.pdbx_seq_one_letter_code
_entity_poly.pdbx_strand_id
1 'polypeptide(L)'
;AEYTFEADDLFGALTNGRLKDSRTLAGTKFENKSGGEYGAYLGTEYSSARLKYNLSPVTAIGATYGRLNEVTVAEKGNNFQDSVNFWEAGFNTKLADNLTLMAAYSKSDLDGVTDSVGSEVVNDGWFSELRYKQHNPSDVGSFAIFTNYRNVGAFSTIDATVDYTENVRGWTLGFDYVPMENTTIEVFYTTGTQVNATSTEGRQDVDIFRAQMEFYF
;
A
#
# COMPACT_ATOMS: atom_id res chain seq x y z
N ALA A 1 -1.12 17.02 9.98
CA ALA A 1 -1.61 18.15 9.17
C ALA A 1 -1.45 17.80 7.69
N GLU A 2 -2.40 18.18 6.88
CA GLU A 2 -2.33 18.08 5.42
C GLU A 2 -2.65 19.44 4.80
N TYR A 3 -1.88 19.83 3.81
CA TYR A 3 -2.13 20.98 2.96
C TYR A 3 -2.30 20.49 1.51
N THR A 4 -3.44 20.82 0.90
CA THR A 4 -3.76 20.46 -0.48
C THR A 4 -3.78 21.69 -1.36
N PHE A 5 -3.42 21.52 -2.64
CA PHE A 5 -3.56 22.54 -3.67
C PHE A 5 -4.05 21.93 -4.98
N GLU A 6 -4.73 22.74 -5.76
CA GLU A 6 -5.27 22.38 -7.06
C GLU A 6 -5.05 23.53 -8.04
N ALA A 7 -4.55 23.23 -9.22
CA ALA A 7 -4.34 24.17 -10.31
C ALA A 7 -4.55 23.46 -11.65
N ASP A 8 -5.65 23.76 -12.32
CA ASP A 8 -6.08 23.11 -13.57
C ASP A 8 -6.09 21.56 -13.42
N ASP A 9 -5.23 20.90 -14.17
CA ASP A 9 -5.09 19.42 -14.16
C ASP A 9 -4.08 18.92 -13.12
N LEU A 10 -3.48 19.80 -12.33
CA LEU A 10 -2.49 19.47 -11.32
C LEU A 10 -3.10 19.52 -9.92
N PHE A 11 -2.95 18.42 -9.18
CA PHE A 11 -3.33 18.30 -7.79
C PHE A 11 -2.12 17.93 -6.95
N GLY A 12 -2.01 18.51 -5.77
CA GLY A 12 -0.93 18.17 -4.86
C GLY A 12 -1.36 18.16 -3.40
N ALA A 13 -0.61 17.43 -2.59
CA ALA A 13 -0.77 17.41 -1.15
C ALA A 13 0.59 17.33 -0.46
N LEU A 14 0.73 18.09 0.63
CA LEU A 14 1.83 17.98 1.57
C LEU A 14 1.26 17.50 2.90
N THR A 15 1.79 16.42 3.42
CA THR A 15 1.31 15.82 4.67
C THR A 15 2.46 15.78 5.68
N ASN A 16 2.15 16.13 6.92
CA ASN A 16 3.03 15.92 8.07
C ASN A 16 2.23 15.41 9.26
N GLY A 17 2.73 14.40 9.94
CA GLY A 17 2.04 13.77 11.05
C GLY A 17 2.89 12.71 11.75
N ARG A 18 2.22 11.89 12.53
CA ARG A 18 2.82 10.73 13.20
C ARG A 18 2.03 9.48 12.90
N LEU A 19 2.74 8.42 12.55
CA LEU A 19 2.16 7.08 12.40
C LEU A 19 2.17 6.39 13.77
N LYS A 20 1.07 5.72 14.09
CA LYS A 20 0.92 5.05 15.40
C LYS A 20 1.53 3.66 15.42
N ASP A 21 1.60 3.01 14.28
CA ASP A 21 2.01 1.62 14.16
C ASP A 21 3.44 1.51 13.61
N SER A 22 4.19 0.57 14.16
CA SER A 22 5.45 0.12 13.61
C SER A 22 5.24 -1.14 12.78
N ARG A 23 5.92 -1.25 11.64
CA ARG A 23 5.90 -2.45 10.82
C ARG A 23 6.85 -3.49 11.37
N THR A 24 6.47 -4.75 11.28
CA THR A 24 7.31 -5.88 11.68
C THR A 24 7.35 -6.89 10.55
N LEU A 25 8.55 -7.25 10.12
CA LEU A 25 8.78 -8.41 9.29
C LEU A 25 9.71 -9.34 10.05
N ALA A 26 9.20 -10.52 10.46
CA ALA A 26 9.95 -11.66 11.02
C ALA A 26 11.26 -11.31 11.76
N GLY A 27 11.17 -10.55 12.83
CA GLY A 27 12.31 -10.10 13.65
C GLY A 27 12.87 -8.74 13.28
N THR A 28 12.40 -8.13 12.21
CA THR A 28 12.73 -6.76 11.82
C THR A 28 11.60 -5.84 12.28
N LYS A 29 11.95 -4.76 12.94
CA LYS A 29 10.97 -3.81 13.48
C LYS A 29 11.31 -2.40 13.04
N PHE A 30 10.31 -1.64 12.60
CA PHE A 30 10.37 -0.20 12.62
C PHE A 30 9.90 0.28 13.99
N GLU A 31 10.82 0.82 14.77
CA GLU A 31 10.52 1.40 16.07
C GLU A 31 10.91 2.87 16.07
N ASN A 32 10.29 3.67 16.93
CA ASN A 32 10.78 5.02 17.14
C ASN A 32 12.08 5.00 17.96
N LYS A 33 12.90 6.06 17.83
CA LYS A 33 14.18 6.20 18.56
C LYS A 33 14.06 6.09 20.07
N SER A 34 12.87 6.25 20.64
CA SER A 34 12.65 6.19 22.08
C SER A 34 12.50 4.76 22.61
N GLY A 35 12.62 3.75 21.76
CA GLY A 35 12.59 2.34 22.18
C GLY A 35 11.23 1.88 22.72
N GLY A 36 10.16 2.56 22.37
CA GLY A 36 8.81 2.16 22.75
C GLY A 36 8.43 0.87 22.01
N GLU A 37 8.21 -0.20 22.74
CA GLU A 37 7.66 -1.41 22.17
C GLU A 37 6.34 -1.10 21.50
N TYR A 38 6.25 -1.47 20.21
CA TYR A 38 5.00 -1.48 19.43
C TYR A 38 4.18 -0.18 19.53
N GLY A 39 4.66 0.87 18.95
CA GLY A 39 3.87 1.97 18.42
C GLY A 39 2.80 2.64 19.27
N ALA A 40 2.65 2.26 20.51
CA ALA A 40 1.48 2.66 21.28
C ALA A 40 1.42 4.15 21.60
N TYR A 41 2.55 4.86 21.69
CA TYR A 41 2.53 6.25 22.21
C TYR A 41 3.46 7.25 21.55
N LEU A 42 4.44 6.82 20.76
CA LEU A 42 5.44 7.70 20.18
C LEU A 42 5.60 7.37 18.69
N GLY A 43 4.56 7.62 17.90
CA GLY A 43 4.57 7.34 16.48
C GLY A 43 5.74 7.99 15.76
N THR A 44 6.25 7.29 14.76
CA THR A 44 7.27 7.78 13.82
C THR A 44 6.77 9.04 13.12
N GLU A 45 7.60 10.06 13.04
CA GLU A 45 7.27 11.25 12.27
C GLU A 45 7.23 10.93 10.77
N TYR A 46 6.14 11.32 10.15
CA TYR A 46 5.88 11.12 8.73
C TYR A 46 5.73 12.45 8.01
N SER A 47 6.40 12.58 6.88
CA SER A 47 6.21 13.69 5.95
C SER A 47 6.07 13.15 4.55
N SER A 48 5.16 13.70 3.75
CA SER A 48 5.06 13.35 2.33
C SER A 48 4.68 14.52 1.45
N ALA A 49 5.08 14.39 0.19
CA ALA A 49 4.63 15.22 -0.92
C ALA A 49 4.02 14.32 -1.99
N ARG A 50 2.81 14.62 -2.42
CA ARG A 50 2.08 13.88 -3.43
C ARG A 50 1.65 14.82 -4.55
N LEU A 51 1.85 14.38 -5.79
CA LEU A 51 1.41 15.08 -7.00
C LEU A 51 0.58 14.13 -7.86
N LYS A 52 -0.47 14.65 -8.46
CA LYS A 52 -1.28 13.99 -9.47
C LYS A 52 -1.49 14.96 -10.62
N TYR A 53 -1.35 14.48 -11.84
CA TYR A 53 -1.60 15.25 -13.04
C TYR A 53 -2.52 14.49 -14.00
N ASN A 54 -3.58 15.14 -14.48
CA ASN A 54 -4.46 14.60 -15.51
C ASN A 54 -3.85 14.87 -16.89
N LEU A 55 -3.25 13.85 -17.48
CA LEU A 55 -2.70 13.91 -18.85
C LEU A 55 -3.79 14.06 -19.90
N SER A 56 -4.99 13.55 -19.61
CA SER A 56 -6.17 13.62 -20.47
C SER A 56 -7.42 13.35 -19.61
N PRO A 57 -8.64 13.52 -20.17
CA PRO A 57 -9.88 13.16 -19.47
C PRO A 57 -9.97 11.68 -19.03
N VAL A 58 -9.14 10.81 -19.59
CA VAL A 58 -9.17 9.37 -19.33
C VAL A 58 -7.89 8.84 -18.66
N THR A 59 -6.83 9.66 -18.57
CA THR A 59 -5.53 9.21 -18.05
C THR A 59 -4.98 10.20 -17.03
N ALA A 60 -4.66 9.70 -15.84
CA ALA A 60 -3.93 10.45 -14.83
C ALA A 60 -2.65 9.70 -14.42
N ILE A 61 -1.62 10.48 -14.08
CA ILE A 61 -0.37 9.99 -13.48
C ILE A 61 -0.22 10.59 -12.09
N GLY A 62 0.52 9.91 -11.24
CA GLY A 62 0.82 10.39 -9.89
C GLY A 62 2.18 9.96 -9.42
N ALA A 63 2.72 10.74 -8.49
CA ALA A 63 3.94 10.40 -7.78
C ALA A 63 3.84 10.85 -6.33
N THR A 64 4.43 10.07 -5.43
CA THR A 64 4.52 10.37 -4.01
C THR A 64 5.96 10.21 -3.57
N TYR A 65 6.43 11.15 -2.77
CA TYR A 65 7.63 11.00 -1.96
C TYR A 65 7.22 11.06 -0.50
N GLY A 66 7.64 10.10 0.29
CA GLY A 66 7.37 10.05 1.72
C GLY A 66 8.65 9.79 2.51
N ARG A 67 8.70 10.30 3.73
CA ARG A 67 9.79 10.10 4.66
C ARG A 67 9.26 9.78 6.04
N LEU A 68 9.78 8.71 6.61
CA LEU A 68 9.67 8.40 8.03
C LEU A 68 10.95 8.84 8.73
N ASN A 69 10.81 9.68 9.75
CA ASN A 69 11.91 10.13 10.60
C ASN A 69 11.86 9.46 11.96
N GLU A 70 12.97 9.50 12.70
CA GLU A 70 13.08 8.90 14.03
C GLU A 70 12.75 7.39 14.04
N VAL A 71 13.05 6.72 12.93
CA VAL A 71 12.86 5.29 12.79
C VAL A 71 14.11 4.59 13.28
N THR A 72 13.90 3.55 14.08
CA THR A 72 14.93 2.55 14.34
C THR A 72 14.52 1.28 13.63
N VAL A 73 15.29 0.86 12.67
CA VAL A 73 15.16 -0.49 12.10
C VAL A 73 16.07 -1.38 12.92
N ALA A 74 15.46 -2.15 13.81
CA ALA A 74 16.18 -3.08 14.67
C ALA A 74 16.19 -4.47 14.04
N GLU A 75 17.36 -4.94 13.67
CA GLU A 75 17.61 -6.31 13.32
C GLU A 75 18.53 -6.99 14.35
N LYS A 76 18.55 -8.32 14.37
CA LYS A 76 19.49 -9.12 15.15
C LYS A 76 20.93 -8.77 14.79
N GLY A 77 21.45 -7.65 15.27
CA GLY A 77 22.86 -7.36 15.07
C GLY A 77 23.28 -5.93 14.77
N ASN A 78 22.47 -4.91 14.96
CA ASN A 78 22.88 -3.51 14.98
C ASN A 78 22.79 -2.67 13.70
N ASN A 79 21.91 -2.92 12.79
CA ASN A 79 21.68 -1.94 11.71
C ASN A 79 20.57 -0.95 12.13
N PHE A 80 20.95 0.31 12.30
CA PHE A 80 20.03 1.39 12.62
C PHE A 80 19.97 2.35 11.44
N GLN A 81 18.77 2.66 11.00
CA GLN A 81 18.52 3.67 10.00
C GLN A 81 17.68 4.79 10.64
N ASP A 82 18.22 6.01 10.67
CA ASP A 82 17.55 7.15 11.31
C ASP A 82 16.28 7.61 10.59
N SER A 83 16.21 7.37 9.30
CA SER A 83 15.06 7.70 8.47
C SER A 83 14.96 6.73 7.30
N VAL A 84 13.73 6.53 6.80
CA VAL A 84 13.45 5.76 5.59
C VAL A 84 12.66 6.63 4.64
N ASN A 85 13.09 6.71 3.39
CA ASN A 85 12.42 7.42 2.33
C ASN A 85 11.69 6.43 1.43
N PHE A 86 10.54 6.86 0.89
CA PHE A 86 9.71 6.09 0.00
C PHE A 86 9.38 6.90 -1.25
N TRP A 87 9.42 6.26 -2.40
CA TRP A 87 9.00 6.82 -3.68
C TRP A 87 7.93 5.93 -4.27
N GLU A 88 6.89 6.54 -4.78
CA GLU A 88 5.85 5.85 -5.51
C GLU A 88 5.53 6.63 -6.78
N ALA A 89 5.31 5.90 -7.87
CA ALA A 89 4.80 6.46 -9.10
C ALA A 89 3.77 5.51 -9.71
N GLY A 90 2.71 6.06 -10.29
CA GLY A 90 1.65 5.26 -10.86
C GLY A 90 0.81 6.02 -11.87
N PHE A 91 -0.08 5.29 -12.50
CA PHE A 91 -1.06 5.84 -13.42
C PHE A 91 -2.38 5.09 -13.30
N ASN A 92 -3.45 5.76 -13.74
CA ASN A 92 -4.70 5.12 -14.10
C ASN A 92 -5.14 5.60 -15.48
N THR A 93 -5.77 4.72 -16.25
CA THR A 93 -6.30 5.07 -17.57
C THR A 93 -7.55 4.25 -17.89
N LYS A 94 -8.55 4.88 -18.49
CA LYS A 94 -9.69 4.17 -19.07
C LYS A 94 -9.29 3.61 -20.43
N LEU A 95 -9.31 2.28 -20.57
CA LEU A 95 -9.09 1.59 -21.83
C LEU A 95 -10.35 1.56 -22.69
N ALA A 96 -11.53 1.56 -22.03
CA ALA A 96 -12.86 1.64 -22.62
C ALA A 96 -13.83 2.24 -21.59
N ASP A 97 -15.06 2.52 -21.97
CA ASP A 97 -16.07 3.18 -21.10
C ASP A 97 -16.21 2.51 -19.72
N ASN A 98 -16.10 1.21 -19.67
CA ASN A 98 -16.25 0.44 -18.44
C ASN A 98 -14.98 -0.33 -18.04
N LEU A 99 -13.84 -0.03 -18.62
CA LEU A 99 -12.61 -0.76 -18.37
C LEU A 99 -11.48 0.20 -18.00
N THR A 100 -10.97 0.06 -16.79
CA THR A 100 -9.87 0.89 -16.26
C THR A 100 -8.66 0.00 -15.96
N LEU A 101 -7.50 0.47 -16.37
CA LEU A 101 -6.20 -0.08 -15.99
C LEU A 101 -5.53 0.90 -15.03
N MET A 102 -5.01 0.39 -13.93
CA MET A 102 -4.13 1.13 -13.04
C MET A 102 -2.86 0.34 -12.76
N ALA A 103 -1.76 1.04 -12.54
CA ALA A 103 -0.51 0.44 -12.10
C ALA A 103 0.28 1.43 -11.25
N ALA A 104 1.05 0.89 -10.31
CA ALA A 104 1.95 1.65 -9.46
C ALA A 104 3.23 0.85 -9.21
N TYR A 105 4.32 1.59 -9.01
CA TYR A 105 5.60 1.09 -8.54
C TYR A 105 6.01 1.90 -7.31
N SER A 106 6.51 1.23 -6.30
CA SER A 106 7.02 1.84 -5.08
C SER A 106 8.41 1.31 -4.73
N LYS A 107 9.19 2.12 -4.03
CA LYS A 107 10.51 1.74 -3.54
C LYS A 107 10.85 2.52 -2.28
N SER A 108 11.51 1.87 -1.33
CA SER A 108 12.15 2.55 -0.20
C SER A 108 13.70 2.52 -0.32
N ASP A 109 14.37 3.33 0.47
CA ASP A 109 15.83 3.30 0.63
C ASP A 109 16.27 2.44 1.82
N LEU A 110 15.39 1.56 2.29
CA LEU A 110 15.74 0.60 3.33
C LEU A 110 16.86 -0.32 2.82
N ASP A 111 17.95 -0.40 3.58
CA ASP A 111 19.15 -1.14 3.22
C ASP A 111 19.69 -1.92 4.44
N GLY A 112 20.40 -3.02 4.19
CA GLY A 112 21.06 -3.82 5.20
C GLY A 112 20.13 -4.62 6.12
N VAL A 113 18.87 -4.76 5.78
CA VAL A 113 17.88 -5.54 6.53
C VAL A 113 17.69 -6.90 5.87
N THR A 114 17.69 -7.96 6.65
CA THR A 114 17.46 -9.33 6.17
C THR A 114 16.17 -9.92 6.70
N ASP A 115 15.60 -10.85 5.93
CA ASP A 115 14.43 -11.61 6.33
C ASP A 115 14.77 -12.78 7.29
N SER A 116 13.81 -13.58 7.68
CA SER A 116 13.97 -14.66 8.66
C SER A 116 14.91 -15.78 8.24
N VAL A 117 15.25 -15.86 6.96
CA VAL A 117 16.21 -16.84 6.43
C VAL A 117 17.54 -16.20 6.03
N GLY A 118 17.74 -14.91 6.35
CA GLY A 118 18.97 -14.18 6.09
C GLY A 118 19.11 -13.65 4.66
N SER A 119 18.01 -13.62 3.88
CA SER A 119 17.98 -12.97 2.58
C SER A 119 17.72 -11.47 2.76
N GLU A 120 18.31 -10.63 1.92
CA GLU A 120 18.04 -9.20 1.91
C GLU A 120 16.55 -8.93 1.66
N VAL A 121 15.97 -8.01 2.43
CA VAL A 121 14.57 -7.63 2.32
C VAL A 121 14.33 -6.89 1.01
N VAL A 122 13.32 -7.30 0.27
CA VAL A 122 12.89 -6.61 -0.96
C VAL A 122 12.21 -5.30 -0.57
N ASN A 123 12.82 -4.20 -0.97
CA ASN A 123 12.41 -2.83 -0.65
C ASN A 123 11.69 -2.11 -1.79
N ASP A 124 11.33 -2.84 -2.83
CA ASP A 124 10.53 -2.34 -3.94
C ASP A 124 9.29 -3.20 -4.18
N GLY A 125 8.37 -2.65 -4.95
CA GLY A 125 7.15 -3.34 -5.28
C GLY A 125 6.43 -2.73 -6.47
N TRP A 126 5.58 -3.52 -7.09
CA TRP A 126 4.70 -3.05 -8.13
C TRP A 126 3.34 -3.75 -8.08
N PHE A 127 2.36 -3.06 -8.61
CA PHE A 127 0.96 -3.46 -8.63
C PHE A 127 0.35 -3.08 -9.99
N SER A 128 -0.52 -3.93 -10.51
CA SER A 128 -1.32 -3.62 -11.68
C SER A 128 -2.71 -4.21 -11.54
N GLU A 129 -3.75 -3.43 -11.78
CA GLU A 129 -5.16 -3.84 -11.69
C GLU A 129 -5.91 -3.52 -12.97
N LEU A 130 -6.71 -4.47 -13.43
CA LEU A 130 -7.72 -4.28 -14.45
C LEU A 130 -9.09 -4.35 -13.77
N ARG A 131 -9.89 -3.28 -13.91
CA ARG A 131 -11.21 -3.13 -13.30
C ARG A 131 -12.28 -2.92 -14.35
N TYR A 132 -13.28 -3.78 -14.34
CA TYR A 132 -14.48 -3.66 -15.16
C TYR A 132 -15.59 -3.02 -14.34
N LYS A 133 -16.12 -1.90 -14.83
CA LYS A 133 -17.07 -1.00 -14.18
C LYS A 133 -16.50 -0.39 -12.88
N GLN A 134 -17.34 0.39 -12.24
CA GLN A 134 -17.10 0.95 -10.90
C GLN A 134 -18.42 0.90 -10.14
N HIS A 135 -18.38 0.45 -8.90
CA HIS A 135 -19.51 0.58 -8.01
C HIS A 135 -19.62 2.03 -7.50
N ASN A 136 -20.83 2.46 -7.23
CA ASN A 136 -21.12 3.75 -6.62
C ASN A 136 -22.08 3.52 -5.45
N PRO A 137 -21.71 3.81 -4.21
CA PRO A 137 -22.55 3.59 -3.03
C PRO A 137 -23.95 4.23 -3.12
N SER A 138 -24.12 5.28 -3.93
CA SER A 138 -25.41 5.95 -4.17
C SER A 138 -26.23 5.30 -5.29
N ASP A 139 -25.70 4.32 -6.01
CA ASP A 139 -26.35 3.67 -7.15
C ASP A 139 -26.58 2.18 -6.85
N VAL A 140 -27.77 1.88 -6.35
CA VAL A 140 -28.17 0.51 -5.99
C VAL A 140 -28.15 -0.40 -7.21
N GLY A 141 -27.48 -1.54 -7.09
CA GLY A 141 -27.25 -2.49 -8.17
C GLY A 141 -25.95 -2.24 -8.96
N SER A 142 -25.27 -1.12 -8.71
CA SER A 142 -23.94 -0.91 -9.31
C SER A 142 -22.93 -1.92 -8.80
N PHE A 143 -21.96 -2.28 -9.65
CA PHE A 143 -20.95 -3.27 -9.32
C PHE A 143 -19.64 -3.01 -10.03
N ALA A 144 -18.55 -3.60 -9.50
CA ALA A 144 -17.26 -3.72 -10.17
C ALA A 144 -16.75 -5.15 -10.09
N ILE A 145 -15.98 -5.55 -11.10
CA ILE A 145 -15.16 -6.76 -11.07
C ILE A 145 -13.72 -6.33 -11.28
N PHE A 146 -12.80 -6.82 -10.50
CA PHE A 146 -11.39 -6.48 -10.66
C PHE A 146 -10.48 -7.70 -10.55
N THR A 147 -9.38 -7.65 -11.26
CA THR A 147 -8.27 -8.56 -11.07
C THR A 147 -6.99 -7.77 -11.00
N ASN A 148 -6.11 -8.14 -10.10
CA ASN A 148 -4.80 -7.50 -10.00
C ASN A 148 -3.69 -8.54 -9.82
N TYR A 149 -2.51 -8.15 -10.24
CA TYR A 149 -1.28 -8.82 -9.89
C TYR A 149 -0.38 -7.86 -9.13
N ARG A 150 0.24 -8.37 -8.10
CA ARG A 150 1.18 -7.61 -7.27
C ARG A 150 2.45 -8.39 -7.01
N ASN A 151 3.52 -7.65 -6.82
CA ASN A 151 4.78 -8.14 -6.26
C ASN A 151 5.29 -7.02 -5.36
N VAL A 152 4.91 -7.06 -4.08
CA VAL A 152 5.09 -5.95 -3.13
C VAL A 152 5.92 -6.45 -1.97
N GLY A 153 7.14 -5.98 -1.86
CA GLY A 153 8.02 -6.23 -0.71
C GLY A 153 7.46 -5.62 0.57
N ALA A 154 7.81 -6.20 1.71
CA ALA A 154 7.28 -5.79 3.01
C ALA A 154 7.49 -4.32 3.36
N PHE A 155 8.57 -3.72 2.86
CA PHE A 155 8.94 -2.33 3.13
C PHE A 155 9.05 -1.48 1.86
N SER A 156 8.34 -1.85 0.81
CA SER A 156 8.34 -1.11 -0.44
C SER A 156 7.48 0.15 -0.43
N THR A 157 6.55 0.24 0.51
CA THR A 157 5.62 1.38 0.69
C THR A 157 5.39 1.65 2.17
N ILE A 158 4.96 2.86 2.51
CA ILE A 158 4.74 3.28 3.91
C ILE A 158 3.53 2.59 4.50
N ASP A 159 2.44 2.53 3.74
CA ASP A 159 1.20 1.90 4.17
C ASP A 159 0.40 1.46 2.95
N ALA A 160 0.04 0.21 2.90
CA ALA A 160 -0.90 -0.25 1.91
C ALA A 160 -2.30 0.02 2.45
N THR A 161 -3.17 0.59 1.62
CA THR A 161 -4.57 0.87 1.99
C THR A 161 -5.38 -0.39 2.33
N VAL A 162 -4.76 -1.56 2.24
CA VAL A 162 -5.39 -2.86 2.47
C VAL A 162 -4.44 -3.73 3.29
N ASP A 163 -4.88 -4.19 4.44
CA ASP A 163 -4.11 -4.89 5.49
C ASP A 163 -3.32 -6.15 5.06
N TYR A 164 -3.52 -6.65 3.84
CA TYR A 164 -2.95 -7.91 3.34
C TYR A 164 -2.14 -7.75 2.07
N THR A 165 -1.81 -6.53 1.66
CA THR A 165 -1.13 -6.27 0.37
C THR A 165 0.37 -6.28 0.45
N GLU A 166 0.93 -6.30 1.65
CA GLU A 166 2.36 -6.28 1.89
C GLU A 166 2.97 -7.68 1.85
N ASN A 167 4.22 -7.73 1.44
CA ASN A 167 4.99 -8.97 1.41
C ASN A 167 4.33 -10.10 0.59
N VAL A 168 3.61 -9.75 -0.47
CA VAL A 168 2.88 -10.70 -1.32
C VAL A 168 3.23 -10.53 -2.79
N ARG A 169 3.49 -11.66 -3.44
CA ARG A 169 3.56 -11.78 -4.89
C ARG A 169 2.46 -12.74 -5.35
N GLY A 170 1.46 -12.24 -6.07
CA GLY A 170 0.32 -13.07 -6.46
C GLY A 170 -0.79 -12.32 -7.16
N TRP A 171 -1.87 -13.05 -7.40
CA TRP A 171 -3.08 -12.57 -8.04
C TRP A 171 -4.21 -12.36 -7.05
N THR A 172 -5.03 -11.36 -7.33
CA THR A 172 -6.31 -11.16 -6.65
C THR A 172 -7.43 -11.09 -7.69
N LEU A 173 -8.56 -11.71 -7.40
CA LEU A 173 -9.83 -11.53 -8.10
C LEU A 173 -10.84 -11.02 -7.10
N GLY A 174 -11.55 -9.95 -7.44
CA GLY A 174 -12.52 -9.34 -6.55
C GLY A 174 -13.78 -8.83 -7.25
N PHE A 175 -14.79 -8.61 -6.43
CA PHE A 175 -16.11 -8.15 -6.82
C PHE A 175 -16.68 -7.19 -5.78
N ASP A 176 -17.12 -6.03 -6.23
CA ASP A 176 -17.82 -5.04 -5.42
C ASP A 176 -19.27 -4.94 -5.87
N TYR A 177 -20.19 -4.77 -4.93
CA TYR A 177 -21.62 -4.66 -5.21
C TYR A 177 -22.31 -3.72 -4.22
N VAL A 178 -23.27 -2.94 -4.70
CA VAL A 178 -24.11 -2.04 -3.89
C VAL A 178 -25.51 -2.63 -3.75
N PRO A 179 -25.81 -3.35 -2.64
CA PRO A 179 -27.13 -3.98 -2.44
C PRO A 179 -28.21 -2.99 -2.04
N MET A 180 -27.83 -1.90 -1.38
CA MET A 180 -28.71 -0.80 -0.97
C MET A 180 -27.91 0.51 -0.93
N GLU A 181 -28.58 1.62 -0.95
CA GLU A 181 -27.95 2.94 -0.88
C GLU A 181 -27.00 3.06 0.32
N ASN A 182 -25.83 3.66 0.09
CA ASN A 182 -24.77 3.84 1.08
C ASN A 182 -24.25 2.53 1.69
N THR A 183 -24.31 1.43 0.96
CA THR A 183 -23.79 0.15 1.42
C THR A 183 -23.04 -0.55 0.29
N THR A 184 -21.81 -0.95 0.55
CA THR A 184 -21.00 -1.73 -0.40
C THR A 184 -20.66 -3.10 0.20
N ILE A 185 -20.79 -4.15 -0.58
CA ILE A 185 -20.22 -5.48 -0.31
C ILE A 185 -19.01 -5.65 -1.20
N GLU A 186 -17.86 -5.96 -0.59
CA GLU A 186 -16.65 -6.37 -1.30
C GLU A 186 -16.33 -7.83 -0.98
N VAL A 187 -16.04 -8.60 -2.02
CA VAL A 187 -15.55 -9.98 -1.87
C VAL A 187 -14.33 -10.16 -2.76
N PHE A 188 -13.24 -10.69 -2.22
CA PHE A 188 -12.09 -11.03 -3.05
C PHE A 188 -11.37 -12.29 -2.55
N TYR A 189 -10.59 -12.85 -3.46
CA TYR A 189 -9.66 -13.94 -3.20
C TYR A 189 -8.29 -13.59 -3.75
N THR A 190 -7.29 -13.70 -2.87
CA THR A 190 -5.87 -13.52 -3.23
C THR A 190 -5.16 -14.84 -3.09
N THR A 191 -4.34 -15.20 -4.08
CA THR A 191 -3.46 -16.37 -4.05
C THR A 191 -2.07 -15.98 -4.50
N GLY A 192 -1.04 -16.49 -3.83
CA GLY A 192 0.34 -16.16 -4.13
C GLY A 192 1.34 -16.71 -3.13
N THR A 193 2.48 -16.05 -3.03
CA THR A 193 3.55 -16.41 -2.09
C THR A 193 4.10 -15.15 -1.42
N GLN A 194 4.70 -15.29 -0.26
CA GLN A 194 5.46 -14.22 0.37
C GLN A 194 6.64 -13.78 -0.52
N VAL A 195 6.96 -12.50 -0.52
CA VAL A 195 8.15 -11.94 -1.18
C VAL A 195 9.38 -12.17 -0.31
N ASN A 196 9.26 -11.91 1.00
CA ASN A 196 10.30 -12.17 2.00
C ASN A 196 9.80 -13.21 3.02
N ALA A 197 10.71 -14.03 3.51
CA ALA A 197 10.37 -15.03 4.52
C ALA A 197 10.04 -14.38 5.87
N THR A 198 8.93 -14.78 6.47
CA THR A 198 8.51 -14.33 7.80
C THR A 198 8.78 -15.38 8.89
N SER A 199 9.31 -16.54 8.50
CA SER A 199 9.70 -17.61 9.41
C SER A 199 10.96 -18.33 8.91
N THR A 200 11.57 -19.12 9.75
CA THR A 200 12.75 -19.95 9.42
C THR A 200 12.43 -21.07 8.42
N GLU A 201 11.16 -21.35 8.18
CA GLU A 201 10.72 -22.32 7.17
C GLU A 201 10.76 -21.77 5.74
N GLY A 202 11.08 -20.47 5.60
CA GLY A 202 11.14 -19.78 4.30
C GLY A 202 9.86 -19.07 3.93
N ARG A 203 9.72 -18.79 2.64
CA ARG A 203 8.54 -18.09 2.09
C ARG A 203 7.33 -19.03 2.12
N GLN A 204 6.22 -18.51 2.64
CA GLN A 204 4.97 -19.24 2.75
C GLN A 204 4.03 -18.90 1.59
N ASP A 205 3.16 -19.84 1.25
CA ASP A 205 2.02 -19.57 0.37
C ASP A 205 1.02 -18.66 1.09
N VAL A 206 0.35 -17.83 0.30
CA VAL A 206 -0.63 -16.84 0.78
C VAL A 206 -1.94 -17.08 0.05
N ASP A 207 -2.95 -17.51 0.78
CA ASP A 207 -4.32 -17.66 0.30
C ASP A 207 -5.25 -16.90 1.23
N ILE A 208 -5.86 -15.83 0.70
CA ILE A 208 -6.73 -14.95 1.50
C ILE A 208 -8.08 -14.84 0.80
N PHE A 209 -9.12 -15.24 1.50
CA PHE A 209 -10.50 -14.91 1.16
C PHE A 209 -11.01 -13.84 2.12
N ARG A 210 -11.55 -12.76 1.58
CA ARG A 210 -12.19 -11.71 2.37
C ARG A 210 -13.57 -11.40 1.82
N ALA A 211 -14.53 -11.19 2.72
CA ALA A 211 -15.82 -10.61 2.45
C ALA A 211 -16.08 -9.54 3.49
N GLN A 212 -16.41 -8.33 3.06
CA GLN A 212 -16.72 -7.21 3.95
C GLN A 212 -17.95 -6.46 3.48
N MET A 213 -18.59 -5.78 4.41
CA MET A 213 -19.68 -4.88 4.14
C MET A 213 -19.37 -3.53 4.77
N GLU A 214 -19.47 -2.47 3.99
CA GLU A 214 -19.21 -1.10 4.41
C GLU A 214 -20.50 -0.29 4.35
N PHE A 215 -20.72 0.52 5.39
CA PHE A 215 -21.83 1.44 5.50
C PHE A 215 -21.31 2.87 5.51
N TYR A 216 -21.86 3.73 4.67
CA TYR A 216 -21.49 5.14 4.57
C TYR A 216 -22.61 5.99 5.22
N PHE A 217 -22.25 6.83 6.21
CA PHE A 217 -23.19 7.65 6.99
C PHE A 217 -22.98 9.15 6.73
#